data_9a3f0d6a5917c46513b2b301822808cb
#
_entry.id   9a3f0d6a5917c46513b2b301822808cb
#
_cell.length_a   1.000
_cell.length_b   1.000
_cell.length_c   1.000
_cell.angle_alpha   90.00
_cell.angle_beta   90.00
_cell.angle_gamma   90.00
#
_symmetry.space_group_name_H-M   'P 1'
#
loop_
_entity.id
_entity.type
_entity.pdbx_description
1 polymer ?
#
loop_
_entity_poly.entity_id
_entity_poly.type
_entity_poly.pdbx_seq_one_letter_code
_entity_poly.pdbx_strand_id
1 'polypeptide(L)'
;MIDNRQIRAARALLEWSQTELARATGMALSSIKAIECGASTPRRETLEAIEATFEAAGVDFCPPSGVRLKTDVVTVHQGRDAATALMSSIMRHAPNDPSQEVCIIGLDEQLAAELDGPDVHPNLRARLAHAGVRERILIAEGVKDFLRDEASYRWMPREGFCSNAPIYIYGDKVAVQSGTLRRQTIIIDAKP
;
A
#
# COMPACT_ATOMS: atom_id res chain seq x y z
N MET A 1 20.63 13.70 4.32
CA MET A 1 21.38 14.02 3.07
C MET A 1 22.26 12.83 2.76
N ILE A 2 22.13 12.28 1.59
CA ILE A 2 22.84 11.07 1.14
C ILE A 2 24.28 11.40 0.72
N ASP A 3 25.14 10.39 0.80
CA ASP A 3 26.54 10.49 0.37
C ASP A 3 26.82 9.63 -0.88
N ASN A 4 28.02 9.75 -1.43
CA ASN A 4 28.43 9.04 -2.64
C ASN A 4 28.47 7.50 -2.45
N ARG A 5 28.66 7.02 -1.22
CA ARG A 5 28.65 5.57 -0.90
C ARG A 5 27.23 5.05 -0.93
N GLN A 6 26.31 5.82 -0.35
CA GLN A 6 24.87 5.49 -0.38
C GLN A 6 24.32 5.52 -1.81
N ILE A 7 24.73 6.46 -2.65
CA ILE A 7 24.35 6.52 -4.07
C ILE A 7 24.77 5.24 -4.80
N ARG A 8 26.02 4.79 -4.62
CA ARG A 8 26.49 3.54 -5.23
C ARG A 8 25.76 2.31 -4.68
N ALA A 9 25.50 2.28 -3.38
CA ALA A 9 24.77 1.19 -2.72
C ALA A 9 23.32 1.11 -3.21
N ALA A 10 22.63 2.24 -3.29
CA ALA A 10 21.26 2.33 -3.81
C ALA A 10 21.15 1.83 -5.27
N ARG A 11 22.09 2.27 -6.11
CA ARG A 11 22.18 1.83 -7.49
C ARG A 11 22.44 0.32 -7.60
N ALA A 12 23.34 -0.21 -6.77
CA ALA A 12 23.63 -1.64 -6.75
C ALA A 12 22.43 -2.47 -6.29
N LEU A 13 21.65 -2.00 -5.31
CA LEU A 13 20.42 -2.65 -4.86
C LEU A 13 19.34 -2.74 -5.96
N LEU A 14 19.28 -1.74 -6.84
CA LEU A 14 18.37 -1.71 -7.99
C LEU A 14 18.95 -2.38 -9.24
N GLU A 15 20.17 -2.92 -9.17
CA GLU A 15 20.92 -3.45 -10.32
C GLU A 15 21.07 -2.42 -11.46
N TRP A 16 21.02 -1.13 -11.15
CA TRP A 16 21.16 -0.06 -12.13
C TRP A 16 22.62 0.20 -12.49
N SER A 17 22.87 0.43 -13.76
CA SER A 17 24.11 1.03 -14.25
C SER A 17 24.14 2.55 -13.97
N GLN A 18 25.31 3.16 -14.03
CA GLN A 18 25.43 4.63 -13.93
C GLN A 18 24.66 5.35 -15.05
N THR A 19 24.53 4.71 -16.22
CA THR A 19 23.74 5.24 -17.34
C THR A 19 22.24 5.24 -17.02
N GLU A 20 21.73 4.20 -16.37
CA GLU A 20 20.34 4.14 -15.93
C GLU A 20 20.03 5.19 -14.87
N LEU A 21 20.92 5.36 -13.89
CA LEU A 21 20.77 6.45 -12.90
C LEU A 21 20.80 7.83 -13.57
N ALA A 22 21.71 8.06 -14.52
CA ALA A 22 21.77 9.30 -15.28
C ALA A 22 20.46 9.59 -16.03
N ARG A 23 19.89 8.56 -16.67
CA ARG A 23 18.59 8.66 -17.35
C ARG A 23 17.45 8.93 -16.38
N ALA A 24 17.40 8.23 -15.25
CA ALA A 24 16.34 8.36 -14.26
C ALA A 24 16.34 9.74 -13.58
N THR A 25 17.52 10.30 -13.32
CA THR A 25 17.67 11.64 -12.73
C THR A 25 17.61 12.79 -13.72
N GLY A 26 17.68 12.50 -15.04
CA GLY A 26 17.84 13.52 -16.09
C GLY A 26 19.22 14.18 -16.10
N MET A 27 20.22 13.60 -15.42
CA MET A 27 21.57 14.17 -15.28
C MET A 27 22.51 13.61 -16.34
N ALA A 28 23.60 14.35 -16.63
CA ALA A 28 24.66 13.85 -17.48
C ALA A 28 25.39 12.68 -16.82
N LEU A 29 25.74 11.64 -17.59
CA LEU A 29 26.50 10.48 -17.11
C LEU A 29 27.85 10.88 -16.47
N SER A 30 28.52 11.89 -17.01
CA SER A 30 29.75 12.42 -16.45
C SER A 30 29.58 13.01 -15.05
N SER A 31 28.43 13.64 -14.79
CA SER A 31 28.07 14.17 -13.46
C SER A 31 27.84 13.04 -12.46
N ILE A 32 27.10 12.00 -12.84
CA ILE A 32 26.90 10.82 -11.99
C ILE A 32 28.24 10.15 -11.65
N LYS A 33 29.10 9.95 -12.64
CA LYS A 33 30.44 9.40 -12.42
C LYS A 33 31.27 10.25 -11.44
N ALA A 34 31.29 11.56 -11.61
CA ALA A 34 32.04 12.48 -10.74
C ALA A 34 31.51 12.48 -9.30
N ILE A 35 30.19 12.38 -9.11
CA ILE A 35 29.54 12.27 -7.80
C ILE A 35 29.90 10.95 -7.12
N GLU A 36 29.73 9.83 -7.82
CA GLU A 36 29.98 8.49 -7.25
C GLU A 36 31.44 8.26 -6.88
N CYS A 37 32.38 8.79 -7.64
CA CYS A 37 33.82 8.67 -7.31
C CYS A 37 34.29 9.74 -6.30
N GLY A 38 33.44 10.68 -5.91
CA GLY A 38 33.78 11.75 -4.98
C GLY A 38 34.65 12.85 -5.60
N ALA A 39 34.77 12.92 -6.92
CA ALA A 39 35.53 13.94 -7.63
C ALA A 39 34.81 15.30 -7.69
N SER A 40 33.53 15.34 -7.35
CA SER A 40 32.74 16.57 -7.24
C SER A 40 31.93 16.59 -5.94
N THR A 41 31.72 17.78 -5.41
CA THR A 41 30.78 18.01 -4.30
C THR A 41 29.49 18.55 -4.90
N PRO A 42 28.43 17.71 -5.02
CA PRO A 42 27.17 18.15 -5.60
C PRO A 42 26.45 19.13 -4.69
N ARG A 43 25.64 20.00 -5.28
CA ARG A 43 24.76 20.89 -4.53
C ARG A 43 23.69 20.08 -3.80
N ARG A 44 23.15 20.66 -2.73
CA ARG A 44 22.08 20.05 -1.94
C ARG A 44 20.88 19.61 -2.80
N GLU A 45 20.42 20.47 -3.66
CA GLU A 45 19.29 20.20 -4.59
C GLU A 45 19.57 19.00 -5.51
N THR A 46 20.83 18.82 -5.92
CA THR A 46 21.25 17.68 -6.74
C THR A 46 21.16 16.37 -5.95
N LEU A 47 21.60 16.38 -4.69
CA LEU A 47 21.50 15.20 -3.82
C LEU A 47 20.04 14.86 -3.50
N GLU A 48 19.21 15.86 -3.23
CA GLU A 48 17.77 15.70 -3.01
C GLU A 48 17.06 15.11 -4.25
N ALA A 49 17.42 15.54 -5.44
CA ALA A 49 16.88 14.98 -6.69
C ALA A 49 17.29 13.52 -6.91
N ILE A 50 18.55 13.16 -6.60
CA ILE A 50 19.03 11.78 -6.68
C ILE A 50 18.34 10.92 -5.62
N GLU A 51 18.22 11.41 -4.38
CA GLU A 51 17.53 10.73 -3.27
C GLU A 51 16.07 10.44 -3.64
N ALA A 52 15.33 11.44 -4.10
CA ALA A 52 13.94 11.28 -4.54
C ALA A 52 13.78 10.28 -5.69
N THR A 53 14.74 10.23 -6.62
CA THR A 53 14.75 9.26 -7.72
C THR A 53 14.89 7.83 -7.21
N PHE A 54 15.78 7.59 -6.26
CA PHE A 54 15.96 6.28 -5.64
C PHE A 54 14.76 5.90 -4.76
N GLU A 55 14.20 6.84 -4.01
CA GLU A 55 13.01 6.63 -3.19
C GLU A 55 11.79 6.23 -4.05
N ALA A 56 11.63 6.88 -5.21
CA ALA A 56 10.61 6.53 -6.18
C ALA A 56 10.83 5.15 -6.80
N ALA A 57 12.09 4.71 -6.91
CA ALA A 57 12.46 3.39 -7.40
C ALA A 57 12.42 2.29 -6.32
N GLY A 58 11.99 2.61 -5.09
CA GLY A 58 11.84 1.64 -4.03
C GLY A 58 13.06 1.45 -3.13
N VAL A 59 13.89 2.46 -2.98
CA VAL A 59 15.02 2.47 -2.04
C VAL A 59 14.71 3.41 -0.87
N ASP A 60 15.05 2.97 0.34
CA ASP A 60 15.07 3.79 1.54
C ASP A 60 16.50 4.08 1.97
N PHE A 61 16.75 5.32 2.41
CA PHE A 61 18.00 5.73 3.04
C PHE A 61 17.84 5.74 4.56
N CYS A 62 18.68 4.99 5.25
CA CYS A 62 18.62 4.84 6.71
C CYS A 62 19.82 5.54 7.37
N PRO A 63 19.60 6.39 8.39
CA PRO A 63 20.71 6.95 9.17
C PRO A 63 21.54 5.86 9.87
N PRO A 64 22.86 6.04 10.08
CA PRO A 64 23.65 7.19 9.61
C PRO A 64 24.09 7.09 8.15
N SER A 65 24.18 5.91 7.53
CA SER A 65 24.69 5.71 6.16
C SER A 65 24.14 4.42 5.52
N GLY A 66 23.00 3.93 6.02
CA GLY A 66 22.34 2.73 5.50
C GLY A 66 21.58 3.00 4.21
N VAL A 67 21.41 1.93 3.43
CA VAL A 67 20.56 1.87 2.25
C VAL A 67 19.88 0.51 2.24
N ARG A 68 18.59 0.46 1.96
CA ARG A 68 17.82 -0.79 1.82
C ARG A 68 16.80 -0.66 0.70
N LEU A 69 16.40 -1.77 0.13
CA LEU A 69 15.17 -1.79 -0.64
C LEU A 69 13.99 -1.55 0.30
N LYS A 70 13.02 -0.79 -0.15
CA LYS A 70 11.73 -0.70 0.54
C LYS A 70 11.15 -2.10 0.55
N THR A 71 11.25 -2.76 1.68
CA THR A 71 10.41 -3.92 1.98
C THR A 71 8.99 -3.41 2.18
N ASP A 72 8.02 -4.29 1.98
CA ASP A 72 6.61 -4.01 2.11
C ASP A 72 6.33 -2.94 3.17
N VAL A 73 5.77 -1.80 2.73
CA VAL A 73 5.46 -0.73 3.67
C VAL A 73 4.26 -1.17 4.48
N VAL A 74 4.51 -1.52 5.72
CA VAL A 74 3.45 -1.81 6.67
C VAL A 74 3.07 -0.53 7.38
N THR A 75 1.83 -0.06 7.19
CA THR A 75 1.27 1.05 7.93
C THR A 75 0.21 0.56 8.91
N VAL A 76 0.23 1.10 10.12
CA VAL A 76 -0.74 0.74 11.17
C VAL A 76 -1.53 1.99 11.54
N HIS A 77 -2.84 1.91 11.36
CA HIS A 77 -3.78 2.94 11.76
C HIS A 77 -4.61 2.45 12.96
N GLN A 78 -4.90 3.32 13.92
CA GLN A 78 -5.59 2.95 15.16
C GLN A 78 -6.77 3.88 15.46
N GLY A 79 -7.74 3.36 16.18
CA GLY A 79 -8.90 4.13 16.62
C GLY A 79 -9.84 4.52 15.48
N ARG A 80 -10.45 5.71 15.57
CA ARG A 80 -11.45 6.19 14.60
C ARG A 80 -10.89 6.34 13.18
N ASP A 81 -9.61 6.57 13.05
CA ASP A 81 -8.97 6.77 11.75
C ASP A 81 -8.69 5.44 11.02
N ALA A 82 -8.75 4.32 11.72
CA ALA A 82 -8.42 3.01 11.15
C ALA A 82 -9.32 2.63 9.96
N ALA A 83 -10.64 2.76 10.11
CA ALA A 83 -11.60 2.47 9.04
C ALA A 83 -11.46 3.49 7.89
N THR A 84 -11.36 4.77 8.22
CA THR A 84 -11.21 5.84 7.22
C THR A 84 -9.92 5.69 6.41
N ALA A 85 -8.83 5.27 7.05
CA ALA A 85 -7.56 5.01 6.37
C ALA A 85 -7.67 3.85 5.37
N LEU A 86 -8.33 2.74 5.77
CA LEU A 86 -8.62 1.62 4.88
C LEU A 86 -9.45 2.06 3.68
N MET A 87 -10.58 2.74 3.93
CA MET A 87 -11.47 3.22 2.88
C MET A 87 -10.74 4.16 1.91
N SER A 88 -9.95 5.08 2.43
CA SER A 88 -9.14 6.01 1.63
C SER A 88 -8.07 5.28 0.80
N SER A 89 -7.47 4.23 1.36
CA SER A 89 -6.51 3.39 0.64
C SER A 89 -7.18 2.61 -0.48
N ILE A 90 -8.29 1.93 -0.23
CA ILE A 90 -9.06 1.22 -1.25
C ILE A 90 -9.45 2.19 -2.38
N MET A 91 -10.03 3.33 -2.05
CA MET A 91 -10.47 4.32 -3.04
C MET A 91 -9.35 4.93 -3.87
N ARG A 92 -8.13 4.95 -3.37
CA ARG A 92 -6.97 5.45 -4.11
C ARG A 92 -6.43 4.42 -5.11
N HIS A 93 -6.54 3.14 -4.80
CA HIS A 93 -5.89 2.06 -5.54
C HIS A 93 -6.84 1.26 -6.43
N ALA A 94 -8.13 1.20 -6.10
CA ALA A 94 -9.12 0.42 -6.83
C ALA A 94 -9.75 1.08 -8.08
N PRO A 95 -9.90 2.40 -8.19
CA PRO A 95 -10.81 2.97 -9.19
C PRO A 95 -10.25 3.14 -10.60
N ASN A 96 -8.97 2.90 -10.83
CA ASN A 96 -8.35 3.26 -12.11
C ASN A 96 -8.34 2.13 -13.15
N ASP A 97 -8.80 0.94 -12.78
CA ASP A 97 -8.85 -0.21 -13.66
C ASP A 97 -10.16 -1.00 -13.44
N PRO A 98 -11.05 -1.07 -14.44
CA PRO A 98 -12.31 -1.82 -14.34
C PRO A 98 -12.14 -3.33 -14.13
N SER A 99 -10.94 -3.86 -14.34
CA SER A 99 -10.60 -5.25 -14.03
C SER A 99 -10.26 -5.47 -12.56
N GLN A 100 -10.05 -4.39 -11.79
CA GLN A 100 -9.69 -4.51 -10.38
C GLN A 100 -10.91 -4.86 -9.53
N GLU A 101 -10.68 -5.80 -8.65
CA GLU A 101 -11.65 -6.28 -7.67
C GLU A 101 -11.15 -5.95 -6.27
N VAL A 102 -12.08 -5.74 -5.35
CA VAL A 102 -11.81 -5.73 -3.92
C VAL A 102 -12.28 -7.06 -3.36
N CYS A 103 -11.34 -7.91 -2.94
CA CYS A 103 -11.67 -9.16 -2.29
C CYS A 103 -11.68 -8.97 -0.77
N ILE A 104 -12.73 -9.43 -0.12
CA ILE A 104 -12.92 -9.29 1.32
C ILE A 104 -13.17 -10.67 1.93
N ILE A 105 -12.42 -11.03 2.96
CA ILE A 105 -12.53 -12.32 3.64
C ILE A 105 -12.83 -12.07 5.12
N GLY A 106 -13.81 -12.75 5.68
CA GLY A 106 -14.09 -12.70 7.11
C GLY A 106 -14.82 -11.43 7.56
N LEU A 107 -15.50 -10.73 6.65
CA LEU A 107 -16.27 -9.54 7.00
C LEU A 107 -17.60 -9.94 7.65
N ASP A 108 -17.79 -9.50 8.89
CA ASP A 108 -19.10 -9.39 9.52
C ASP A 108 -19.58 -7.95 9.32
N GLU A 109 -20.55 -7.77 8.44
CA GLU A 109 -21.01 -6.43 8.03
C GLU A 109 -21.75 -5.70 9.14
N GLN A 110 -22.44 -6.43 10.03
CA GLN A 110 -23.14 -5.83 11.17
C GLN A 110 -22.14 -5.34 12.20
N LEU A 111 -21.21 -6.20 12.60
CA LEU A 111 -20.13 -5.84 13.51
C LEU A 111 -19.28 -4.70 12.96
N ALA A 112 -18.99 -4.70 11.68
CA ALA A 112 -18.23 -3.63 11.03
C ALA A 112 -18.99 -2.28 11.10
N ALA A 113 -20.29 -2.28 10.87
CA ALA A 113 -21.10 -1.06 10.97
C ALA A 113 -21.17 -0.52 12.40
N GLU A 114 -21.23 -1.40 13.40
CA GLU A 114 -21.20 -1.00 14.82
C GLU A 114 -19.87 -0.37 15.22
N LEU A 115 -18.75 -0.94 14.74
CA LEU A 115 -17.41 -0.50 15.14
C LEU A 115 -16.91 0.73 14.38
N ASP A 116 -17.19 0.81 13.09
CA ASP A 116 -16.66 1.84 12.20
C ASP A 116 -17.65 3.02 12.03
N GLY A 117 -18.90 2.83 12.44
CA GLY A 117 -19.98 3.79 12.30
C GLY A 117 -20.87 3.50 11.08
N PRO A 118 -22.16 3.95 11.14
CA PRO A 118 -23.18 3.53 10.20
C PRO A 118 -22.95 4.03 8.76
N ASP A 119 -22.20 5.10 8.58
CA ASP A 119 -22.02 5.74 7.27
C ASP A 119 -20.76 5.30 6.53
N VAL A 120 -19.79 4.72 7.23
CA VAL A 120 -18.46 4.41 6.65
C VAL A 120 -18.56 3.39 5.52
N HIS A 121 -19.17 2.25 5.78
CA HIS A 121 -19.31 1.17 4.80
C HIS A 121 -20.29 1.48 3.66
N PRO A 122 -21.49 2.07 3.92
CA PRO A 122 -22.37 2.50 2.85
C PRO A 122 -21.75 3.54 1.91
N ASN A 123 -21.02 4.50 2.44
CA ASN A 123 -20.31 5.50 1.62
C ASN A 123 -19.23 4.89 0.75
N LEU A 124 -18.45 3.93 1.28
CA LEU A 124 -17.47 3.20 0.48
C LEU A 124 -18.16 2.45 -0.66
N ARG A 125 -19.19 1.66 -0.35
CA ARG A 125 -19.92 0.87 -1.36
C ARG A 125 -20.45 1.75 -2.49
N ALA A 126 -21.08 2.87 -2.16
CA ALA A 126 -21.59 3.80 -3.15
C ALA A 126 -20.46 4.34 -4.06
N ARG A 127 -19.30 4.65 -3.50
CA ARG A 127 -18.14 5.14 -4.25
C ARG A 127 -17.51 4.05 -5.11
N LEU A 128 -17.37 2.81 -4.61
CA LEU A 128 -16.86 1.68 -5.38
C LEU A 128 -17.79 1.34 -6.53
N ALA A 129 -19.10 1.29 -6.29
CA ALA A 129 -20.10 1.06 -7.33
C ALA A 129 -20.07 2.16 -8.41
N HIS A 130 -19.95 3.43 -8.01
CA HIS A 130 -19.81 4.55 -8.95
C HIS A 130 -18.52 4.46 -9.79
N ALA A 131 -17.45 3.95 -9.21
CA ALA A 131 -16.18 3.72 -9.89
C ALA A 131 -16.15 2.42 -10.72
N GLY A 132 -17.23 1.62 -10.73
CA GLY A 132 -17.29 0.35 -11.46
C GLY A 132 -16.44 -0.78 -10.86
N VAL A 133 -15.97 -0.61 -9.63
CA VAL A 133 -15.13 -1.61 -8.93
C VAL A 133 -16.02 -2.73 -8.40
N ARG A 134 -15.64 -3.97 -8.70
CA ARG A 134 -16.35 -5.15 -8.21
C ARG A 134 -15.87 -5.55 -6.83
N GLU A 135 -16.80 -5.93 -5.96
CA GLU A 135 -16.50 -6.52 -4.65
C GLU A 135 -16.75 -8.04 -4.70
N ARG A 136 -15.86 -8.82 -4.11
CA ARG A 136 -16.01 -10.26 -3.90
C ARG A 136 -15.79 -10.56 -2.44
N ILE A 137 -16.77 -11.19 -1.81
CA ILE A 137 -16.80 -11.31 -0.35
C ILE A 137 -16.98 -12.77 0.03
N LEU A 138 -16.07 -13.27 0.89
CA LEU A 138 -16.23 -14.56 1.55
C LEU A 138 -16.83 -14.34 2.94
N ILE A 139 -17.98 -14.94 3.16
CA ILE A 139 -18.74 -14.89 4.41
C ILE A 139 -18.91 -16.29 5.00
N ALA A 140 -19.32 -16.36 6.27
CA ALA A 140 -19.61 -17.62 6.93
C ALA A 140 -20.85 -18.28 6.33
N GLU A 141 -20.83 -19.59 6.24
CA GLU A 141 -22.00 -20.39 5.88
C GLU A 141 -23.18 -20.11 6.82
N GLY A 142 -24.36 -19.94 6.24
CA GLY A 142 -25.60 -19.67 6.96
C GLY A 142 -25.93 -18.19 7.18
N VAL A 143 -25.08 -17.23 6.78
CA VAL A 143 -25.44 -15.82 6.73
C VAL A 143 -26.44 -15.61 5.59
N LYS A 144 -27.52 -14.89 5.86
CA LYS A 144 -28.62 -14.61 4.90
C LYS A 144 -28.88 -13.12 4.70
N ASP A 145 -28.37 -12.28 5.59
CA ASP A 145 -28.55 -10.83 5.51
C ASP A 145 -27.40 -10.22 4.74
N PHE A 146 -27.68 -9.77 3.53
CA PHE A 146 -26.69 -9.20 2.61
C PHE A 146 -26.92 -7.68 2.49
N LEU A 147 -25.85 -6.92 2.62
CA LEU A 147 -25.88 -5.48 2.37
C LEU A 147 -25.51 -5.12 0.93
N ARG A 148 -25.06 -6.09 0.14
CA ARG A 148 -24.72 -5.98 -1.28
C ARG A 148 -25.55 -6.96 -2.11
N ASP A 149 -25.36 -6.92 -3.44
CA ASP A 149 -25.92 -7.96 -4.33
C ASP A 149 -25.38 -9.33 -3.92
N GLU A 150 -26.26 -10.33 -3.80
CA GLU A 150 -25.94 -11.70 -3.45
C GLU A 150 -24.84 -12.30 -4.36
N ALA A 151 -24.77 -11.88 -5.61
CA ALA A 151 -23.74 -12.30 -6.55
C ALA A 151 -22.30 -11.96 -6.09
N SER A 152 -22.16 -10.97 -5.21
CA SER A 152 -20.86 -10.58 -4.65
C SER A 152 -20.35 -11.54 -3.57
N TYR A 153 -21.21 -12.39 -3.04
CA TYR A 153 -20.86 -13.25 -1.91
C TYR A 153 -20.55 -14.68 -2.32
N ARG A 154 -19.70 -15.31 -1.52
CA ARG A 154 -19.46 -16.75 -1.51
C ARG A 154 -19.36 -17.20 -0.06
N TRP A 155 -19.77 -18.43 0.20
CA TRP A 155 -19.76 -18.99 1.54
C TRP A 155 -18.54 -19.85 1.78
N MET A 156 -18.05 -19.81 3.01
CA MET A 156 -17.02 -20.70 3.49
C MET A 156 -17.49 -21.38 4.79
N PRO A 157 -16.99 -22.59 5.10
CA PRO A 157 -17.35 -23.29 6.32
C PRO A 157 -17.08 -22.43 7.55
N ARG A 158 -17.99 -22.49 8.54
CA ARG A 158 -17.87 -21.72 9.78
C ARG A 158 -16.58 -21.97 10.55
N GLU A 159 -16.07 -23.20 10.49
CA GLU A 159 -14.83 -23.62 11.15
C GLU A 159 -13.60 -22.87 10.66
N GLY A 160 -13.61 -22.43 9.40
CA GLY A 160 -12.54 -21.62 8.80
C GLY A 160 -12.79 -20.11 8.81
N PHE A 161 -13.95 -19.68 9.32
CA PHE A 161 -14.34 -18.26 9.27
C PHE A 161 -13.85 -17.49 10.50
N CYS A 162 -13.14 -16.40 10.26
CA CYS A 162 -12.68 -15.49 11.31
C CYS A 162 -13.27 -14.10 11.06
N SER A 163 -14.32 -13.73 11.80
CA SER A 163 -14.97 -12.41 11.71
C SER A 163 -14.23 -11.30 12.45
N ASN A 164 -13.30 -11.66 13.33
CA ASN A 164 -12.62 -10.67 14.19
C ASN A 164 -11.48 -9.93 13.50
N ALA A 165 -11.05 -10.39 12.32
CA ALA A 165 -9.96 -9.82 11.56
C ALA A 165 -10.22 -9.91 10.05
N PRO A 166 -11.18 -9.15 9.51
CA PRO A 166 -11.43 -9.16 8.09
C PRO A 166 -10.19 -8.72 7.30
N ILE A 167 -9.94 -9.42 6.20
CA ILE A 167 -8.83 -9.20 5.29
C ILE A 167 -9.39 -8.61 3.99
N TYR A 168 -8.75 -7.53 3.53
CA TYR A 168 -9.05 -6.85 2.28
C TYR A 168 -7.88 -6.98 1.34
N ILE A 169 -8.12 -7.40 0.09
CA ILE A 169 -7.12 -7.52 -0.96
C ILE A 169 -7.56 -6.63 -2.11
N TYR A 170 -6.74 -5.65 -2.49
CA TYR A 170 -7.05 -4.68 -3.53
C TYR A 170 -5.78 -4.10 -4.15
N GLY A 171 -5.70 -4.11 -5.48
CA GLY A 171 -4.49 -3.72 -6.19
C GLY A 171 -3.29 -4.56 -5.72
N ASP A 172 -2.23 -3.89 -5.35
CA ASP A 172 -0.99 -4.47 -4.79
C ASP A 172 -0.96 -4.44 -3.25
N LYS A 173 -2.12 -4.39 -2.59
CA LYS A 173 -2.23 -4.22 -1.15
C LYS A 173 -3.05 -5.30 -0.47
N VAL A 174 -2.63 -5.62 0.72
CA VAL A 174 -3.40 -6.41 1.69
C VAL A 174 -3.63 -5.57 2.92
N ALA A 175 -4.88 -5.49 3.38
CA ALA A 175 -5.17 -4.87 4.66
C ALA A 175 -5.85 -5.86 5.60
N VAL A 176 -5.49 -5.79 6.87
CA VAL A 176 -6.11 -6.56 7.94
C VAL A 176 -6.70 -5.58 8.94
N GLN A 177 -7.97 -5.72 9.23
CA GLN A 177 -8.64 -4.98 10.29
C GLN A 177 -8.79 -5.86 11.52
N SER A 178 -8.44 -5.37 12.69
CA SER A 178 -8.56 -6.12 13.94
C SER A 178 -9.01 -5.23 15.10
N GLY A 179 -9.43 -5.88 16.16
CA GLY A 179 -9.77 -5.23 17.42
C GLY A 179 -11.23 -4.78 17.53
N THR A 180 -11.88 -5.22 18.60
CA THR A 180 -13.24 -4.83 18.95
C THR A 180 -13.27 -3.60 19.87
N LEU A 181 -12.27 -3.44 20.75
CA LEU A 181 -12.17 -2.32 21.67
C LEU A 181 -11.29 -1.17 21.15
N ARG A 182 -10.29 -1.49 20.34
CA ARG A 182 -9.43 -0.52 19.64
C ARG A 182 -9.26 -0.99 18.22
N ARG A 183 -10.06 -0.44 17.33
CA ARG A 183 -9.98 -0.75 15.90
C ARG A 183 -8.58 -0.44 15.38
N GLN A 184 -7.96 -1.42 14.73
CA GLN A 184 -6.68 -1.27 14.05
C GLN A 184 -6.82 -1.71 12.61
N THR A 185 -6.18 -0.99 11.72
CA THR A 185 -6.01 -1.39 10.32
C THR A 185 -4.52 -1.45 10.02
N ILE A 186 -4.06 -2.61 9.60
CA ILE A 186 -2.70 -2.84 9.12
C ILE A 186 -2.80 -2.93 7.60
N ILE A 187 -2.14 -2.03 6.89
CA ILE A 187 -2.07 -2.04 5.42
C ILE A 187 -0.65 -2.44 5.03
N ILE A 188 -0.53 -3.47 4.23
CA ILE A 188 0.72 -4.01 3.70
C ILE A 188 0.74 -3.70 2.21
N ASP A 189 1.77 -3.00 1.78
CA ASP A 189 2.03 -2.71 0.37
C ASP A 189 2.90 -3.86 -0.16
N ALA A 190 2.29 -4.77 -0.91
CA ALA A 190 2.93 -5.98 -1.44
C ALA A 190 3.38 -5.75 -2.90
N LYS A 191 4.13 -4.66 -3.14
CA LYS A 191 4.76 -4.48 -4.46
C LYS A 191 5.84 -5.54 -4.65
N PRO A 192 5.83 -6.24 -5.80
CA PRO A 192 6.90 -7.17 -6.14
C PRO A 192 8.25 -6.47 -6.34
#